data_91be2ec2d878e0e54d1113816d645557
#
_entry.id   91be2ec2d878e0e54d1113816d645557
#
_cell.length_a   1.000
_cell.length_b   1.000
_cell.length_c   1.000
_cell.angle_alpha   90.00
_cell.angle_beta   90.00
_cell.angle_gamma   90.00
#
_symmetry.space_group_name_H-M   'P 1'
#
loop_
_entity.id
_entity.type
_entity.pdbx_description
1 polymer ?
#
loop_
_entity_poly.entity_id
_entity_poly.type
_entity_poly.pdbx_seq_one_letter_code
_entity_poly.pdbx_strand_id
1 'polypeptide(L)'
;MSEKNKLPDLNRVLNQNYPKVDWSLPTLFNHEEALIGLVSMVRSAFGIRLPINSVYGCYPVMWAGGKSNLRHYTTIGNTRDSFELNFDLYRMNHIDVDILLNNPLIEKEHLDDLACNYLLEVVTGQNNPNNGVIVASEILSDYIRKKYPDLKQTVDIVKAELDYPTSEHGLGKRPVEYYKELSKRYDRVVVHPDDNFNKDLLEELSTDQDKYVILVNESCTIGCEARDLHYIDVARYYLNNWKGGFHFGDFESIDSKYNTPYGICPAQRYFPETSVEVKKTDGRQNQLSQEELKEIYDMGFRHFKLHGRDLTSVTLMYDITRYLLESDKIFPMIYKMFMESPFVTGKFGKGIYNQ
;
A
#
# COMPACT_ATOMS: atom_id res chain seq x y z
N MET A 1 -1.92 -30.87 -34.75
CA MET A 1 -1.47 -29.58 -34.24
C MET A 1 -1.05 -29.79 -32.78
N SER A 2 0.24 -29.72 -32.52
CA SER A 2 0.82 -30.05 -31.23
C SER A 2 0.46 -29.02 -30.14
N GLU A 3 0.19 -29.46 -28.92
CA GLU A 3 -0.12 -28.66 -27.73
C GLU A 3 0.93 -27.58 -27.36
N LYS A 4 2.04 -27.52 -28.09
CA LYS A 4 3.19 -26.64 -27.81
C LYS A 4 3.00 -25.16 -28.13
N ASN A 5 1.88 -24.74 -28.71
CA ASN A 5 1.65 -23.35 -29.12
C ASN A 5 0.38 -22.70 -28.52
N LYS A 6 -0.17 -23.23 -27.43
CA LYS A 6 -1.12 -22.41 -26.66
C LYS A 6 -0.33 -21.35 -25.90
N LEU A 7 -0.60 -20.10 -26.22
CA LEU A 7 -0.16 -18.99 -25.35
C LEU A 7 -0.56 -19.32 -23.91
N PRO A 8 0.33 -19.11 -22.93
CA PRO A 8 -0.02 -19.37 -21.54
C PRO A 8 -1.28 -18.59 -21.22
N ASP A 9 -2.27 -19.27 -20.63
CA ASP A 9 -3.48 -18.62 -20.13
C ASP A 9 -3.05 -17.62 -19.04
N LEU A 10 -2.97 -16.35 -19.43
CA LEU A 10 -2.54 -15.26 -18.55
C LEU A 10 -3.49 -15.04 -17.37
N ASN A 11 -4.69 -15.66 -17.41
CA ASN A 11 -5.66 -15.63 -16.31
C ASN A 11 -5.42 -16.74 -15.28
N ARG A 12 -4.50 -17.68 -15.55
CA ARG A 12 -4.17 -18.73 -14.61
C ARG A 12 -3.22 -18.21 -13.55
N VAL A 13 -3.80 -17.62 -12.52
CA VAL A 13 -3.10 -17.27 -11.28
C VAL A 13 -2.85 -18.57 -10.52
N LEU A 14 -1.60 -18.93 -10.32
CA LEU A 14 -1.21 -20.08 -9.55
C LEU A 14 -0.50 -19.62 -8.27
N ASN A 15 -1.27 -19.30 -7.24
CA ASN A 15 -0.83 -19.51 -5.88
C ASN A 15 -1.62 -20.70 -5.34
N GLN A 16 -0.97 -21.83 -5.18
CA GLN A 16 -1.63 -23.04 -4.70
C GLN A 16 -1.92 -22.99 -3.21
N ASN A 17 -1.16 -22.18 -2.44
CA ASN A 17 -1.39 -22.00 -1.00
C ASN A 17 -2.67 -21.20 -0.73
N TYR A 18 -2.92 -20.19 -1.57
CA TYR A 18 -4.04 -19.24 -1.41
C TYR A 18 -4.76 -19.03 -2.75
N PRO A 19 -5.48 -20.03 -3.28
CA PRO A 19 -6.19 -19.86 -4.55
C PRO A 19 -7.26 -18.75 -4.45
N LYS A 20 -7.42 -17.99 -5.54
CA LYS A 20 -8.36 -16.88 -5.67
C LYS A 20 -8.08 -15.68 -4.75
N VAL A 21 -6.87 -15.55 -4.25
CA VAL A 21 -6.46 -14.36 -3.48
C VAL A 21 -6.07 -13.22 -4.42
N ASP A 22 -6.48 -12.03 -4.05
CA ASP A 22 -6.09 -10.77 -4.66
C ASP A 22 -5.10 -10.03 -3.76
N TRP A 23 -3.92 -9.71 -4.29
CA TRP A 23 -2.93 -8.92 -3.56
C TRP A 23 -2.86 -7.49 -4.07
N SER A 24 -2.87 -6.53 -3.13
CA SER A 24 -2.59 -5.12 -3.37
C SER A 24 -1.18 -4.77 -2.84
N LEU A 25 -0.31 -4.27 -3.72
CA LEU A 25 1.11 -4.08 -3.42
C LEU A 25 1.52 -2.61 -3.40
N PRO A 26 2.44 -2.20 -2.49
CA PRO A 26 2.82 -0.79 -2.28
C PRO A 26 3.91 -0.33 -3.24
N THR A 27 3.78 -0.59 -4.54
CA THR A 27 4.85 -0.38 -5.52
C THR A 27 4.62 0.77 -6.49
N LEU A 28 3.44 1.36 -6.50
CA LEU A 28 3.14 2.49 -7.38
C LEU A 28 3.99 3.70 -6.97
N PHE A 29 4.66 4.30 -7.93
CA PHE A 29 5.57 5.47 -7.84
C PHE A 29 6.94 5.22 -7.20
N ASN A 30 7.23 4.05 -6.62
CA ASN A 30 8.48 3.84 -5.90
C ASN A 30 9.29 2.60 -6.32
N HIS A 31 8.61 1.54 -6.76
CA HIS A 31 9.23 0.23 -6.91
C HIS A 31 8.78 -0.50 -8.19
N GLU A 32 8.36 0.25 -9.20
CA GLU A 32 7.77 -0.28 -10.43
C GLU A 32 8.71 -1.25 -11.15
N GLU A 33 9.94 -0.80 -11.40
CA GLU A 33 10.93 -1.63 -12.12
C GLU A 33 11.27 -2.90 -11.34
N ALA A 34 11.38 -2.79 -10.01
CA ALA A 34 11.68 -3.93 -9.16
C ALA A 34 10.53 -4.94 -9.18
N LEU A 35 9.27 -4.48 -9.12
CA LEU A 35 8.11 -5.36 -9.19
C LEU A 35 8.00 -6.04 -10.56
N ILE A 36 8.13 -5.29 -11.65
CA ILE A 36 8.05 -5.85 -12.99
C ILE A 36 9.20 -6.84 -13.25
N GLY A 37 10.38 -6.54 -12.71
CA GLY A 37 11.52 -7.46 -12.70
C GLY A 37 11.19 -8.76 -11.97
N LEU A 38 10.62 -8.68 -10.76
CA LEU A 38 10.20 -9.86 -9.99
C LEU A 38 9.13 -10.68 -10.72
N VAL A 39 8.09 -10.03 -11.25
CA VAL A 39 7.03 -10.69 -12.04
C VAL A 39 7.62 -11.44 -13.22
N SER A 40 8.54 -10.81 -13.94
CA SER A 40 9.23 -11.42 -15.08
C SER A 40 10.11 -12.62 -14.68
N MET A 41 10.84 -12.49 -13.57
CA MET A 41 11.66 -13.57 -13.02
C MET A 41 10.83 -14.77 -12.57
N VAL A 42 9.73 -14.54 -11.85
CA VAL A 42 8.81 -15.60 -11.39
C VAL A 42 8.19 -16.32 -12.58
N ARG A 43 7.74 -15.58 -13.58
CA ARG A 43 7.20 -16.14 -14.82
C ARG A 43 8.25 -16.99 -15.56
N SER A 44 9.46 -16.50 -15.67
CA SER A 44 10.56 -17.20 -16.34
C SER A 44 11.01 -18.46 -15.59
N ALA A 45 11.07 -18.40 -14.24
CA ALA A 45 11.56 -19.49 -13.42
C ALA A 45 10.55 -20.62 -13.25
N PHE A 46 9.26 -20.28 -13.09
CA PHE A 46 8.24 -21.21 -12.65
C PHE A 46 7.04 -21.33 -13.62
N GLY A 47 6.98 -20.48 -14.65
CA GLY A 47 5.85 -20.46 -15.60
C GLY A 47 4.52 -20.02 -14.94
N ILE A 48 4.58 -19.31 -13.83
CA ILE A 48 3.41 -18.84 -13.06
C ILE A 48 3.28 -17.33 -13.09
N ARG A 49 2.06 -16.83 -12.86
CA ARG A 49 1.78 -15.42 -12.61
C ARG A 49 1.57 -15.21 -11.11
N LEU A 50 2.16 -14.16 -10.55
CA LEU A 50 1.84 -13.73 -9.19
C LEU A 50 0.38 -13.25 -9.10
N PRO A 51 -0.32 -13.53 -8.00
CA PRO A 51 -1.72 -13.13 -7.79
C PRO A 51 -1.85 -11.66 -7.40
N ILE A 52 -1.27 -10.77 -8.20
CA ILE A 52 -1.30 -9.31 -7.98
C ILE A 52 -2.53 -8.79 -8.70
N ASN A 53 -3.47 -8.22 -7.93
CA ASN A 53 -4.64 -7.57 -8.48
C ASN A 53 -4.38 -6.08 -8.70
N SER A 54 -3.84 -5.39 -7.70
CA SER A 54 -3.57 -3.97 -7.80
C SER A 54 -2.23 -3.59 -7.20
N VAL A 55 -1.76 -2.41 -7.62
CA VAL A 55 -0.68 -1.70 -6.95
C VAL A 55 -1.21 -0.40 -6.40
N TYR A 56 -0.64 0.06 -5.29
CA TYR A 56 -0.99 1.34 -4.74
C TYR A 56 0.22 2.17 -4.38
N GLY A 57 0.04 3.47 -4.37
CA GLY A 57 1.10 4.40 -3.99
C GLY A 57 0.57 5.76 -3.60
N CYS A 58 1.43 6.49 -2.90
CA CYS A 58 1.20 7.85 -2.48
C CYS A 58 2.11 8.76 -3.29
N TYR A 59 1.52 9.65 -4.08
CA TYR A 59 2.28 10.75 -4.66
C TYR A 59 2.26 11.94 -3.69
N PRO A 60 3.35 12.69 -3.55
CA PRO A 60 3.44 13.79 -2.58
C PRO A 60 2.62 15.00 -3.02
N VAL A 61 1.32 14.95 -2.78
CA VAL A 61 0.34 16.03 -3.01
C VAL A 61 -0.41 16.35 -1.72
N MET A 62 -1.14 17.44 -1.70
CA MET A 62 -1.90 17.89 -0.54
C MET A 62 -2.83 16.81 0.05
N TRP A 63 -3.50 16.01 -0.80
CA TRP A 63 -4.42 14.97 -0.35
C TRP A 63 -3.73 13.68 0.11
N ALA A 64 -2.40 13.62 0.02
CA ALA A 64 -1.64 12.52 0.55
C ALA A 64 -1.56 12.57 2.09
N GLY A 65 -1.58 11.43 2.73
CA GLY A 65 -1.47 11.30 4.19
C GLY A 65 -0.61 10.11 4.61
N GLY A 66 0.00 9.44 3.64
CA GLY A 66 0.85 8.29 3.90
C GLY A 66 2.34 8.60 3.80
N LYS A 67 3.15 7.77 4.43
CA LYS A 67 4.60 7.83 4.23
C LYS A 67 4.89 7.63 2.74
N SER A 68 5.59 8.57 2.13
CA SER A 68 6.15 8.44 0.79
C SER A 68 7.65 8.56 0.87
N ASN A 69 8.36 7.78 0.09
CA ASN A 69 9.82 7.88 0.02
C ASN A 69 10.19 9.06 -0.89
N LEU A 70 10.08 10.29 -0.37
CA LEU A 70 10.31 11.53 -1.10
C LEU A 70 11.69 11.59 -1.81
N ARG A 71 12.65 10.76 -1.38
CA ARG A 71 13.98 10.72 -1.99
C ARG A 71 14.00 10.09 -3.38
N HIS A 72 13.03 9.26 -3.72
CA HIS A 72 12.98 8.59 -5.03
C HIS A 72 12.26 9.41 -6.11
N TYR A 73 11.43 10.39 -5.72
CA TYR A 73 10.68 11.21 -6.69
C TYR A 73 11.56 12.19 -7.50
N THR A 74 12.79 12.42 -7.08
CA THR A 74 13.72 13.27 -7.83
C THR A 74 14.36 12.59 -9.03
N THR A 75 14.25 11.27 -9.14
CA THR A 75 14.88 10.46 -10.21
C THR A 75 13.92 10.06 -11.33
N ILE A 76 12.62 9.98 -11.04
CA ILE A 76 11.61 9.74 -12.07
C ILE A 76 11.16 11.13 -12.54
N GLY A 77 11.43 11.49 -13.79
CA GLY A 77 11.12 12.82 -14.32
C GLY A 77 9.70 13.29 -13.93
N ASN A 78 9.64 14.45 -13.31
CA ASN A 78 8.42 15.08 -12.77
C ASN A 78 7.48 15.59 -13.86
N THR A 79 7.34 14.87 -14.96
CA THR A 79 6.51 15.27 -16.09
C THR A 79 5.21 14.47 -16.12
N ARG A 80 4.18 15.07 -16.70
CA ARG A 80 2.90 14.40 -16.97
C ARG A 80 3.10 13.04 -17.65
N ASP A 81 3.99 12.99 -18.62
CA ASP A 81 4.28 11.80 -19.40
C ASP A 81 4.85 10.66 -18.54
N SER A 82 5.65 10.96 -17.51
CA SER A 82 6.18 9.94 -16.60
C SER A 82 5.11 9.29 -15.73
N PHE A 83 4.07 10.05 -15.36
CA PHE A 83 2.91 9.51 -14.65
C PHE A 83 2.13 8.54 -15.52
N GLU A 84 1.77 8.98 -16.72
CA GLU A 84 1.00 8.17 -17.67
C GLU A 84 1.77 6.90 -18.03
N LEU A 85 3.09 6.99 -18.17
CA LEU A 85 3.96 5.83 -18.44
C LEU A 85 3.92 4.79 -17.31
N ASN A 86 3.94 5.22 -16.05
CA ASN A 86 3.85 4.29 -14.91
C ASN A 86 2.51 3.55 -14.88
N PHE A 87 1.42 4.25 -15.13
CA PHE A 87 0.10 3.63 -15.23
C PHE A 87 0.02 2.64 -16.40
N ASP A 88 0.56 3.01 -17.57
CA ASP A 88 0.61 2.14 -18.74
C ASP A 88 1.39 0.85 -18.47
N LEU A 89 2.49 0.93 -17.73
CA LEU A 89 3.29 -0.21 -17.36
C LEU A 89 2.47 -1.25 -16.58
N TYR A 90 1.68 -0.81 -15.60
CA TYR A 90 0.81 -1.70 -14.85
C TYR A 90 -0.37 -2.21 -15.68
N ARG A 91 -1.00 -1.34 -16.47
CA ARG A 91 -2.07 -1.72 -17.40
C ARG A 91 -1.62 -2.82 -18.37
N MET A 92 -0.43 -2.70 -18.95
CA MET A 92 0.14 -3.72 -19.85
C MET A 92 0.37 -5.08 -19.17
N ASN A 93 0.51 -5.08 -17.85
CA ASN A 93 0.64 -6.29 -17.04
C ASN A 93 -0.69 -6.76 -16.42
N HIS A 94 -1.82 -6.14 -16.79
CA HIS A 94 -3.15 -6.43 -16.23
C HIS A 94 -3.19 -6.27 -14.70
N ILE A 95 -2.57 -5.22 -14.20
CA ILE A 95 -2.53 -4.85 -12.79
C ILE A 95 -3.29 -3.52 -12.66
N ASP A 96 -4.24 -3.47 -11.74
CA ASP A 96 -5.02 -2.28 -11.43
C ASP A 96 -4.20 -1.29 -10.60
N VAL A 97 -4.62 -0.04 -10.56
CA VAL A 97 -3.91 1.03 -9.85
C VAL A 97 -4.83 1.72 -8.86
N ASP A 98 -4.38 1.83 -7.61
CA ASP A 98 -5.05 2.58 -6.56
C ASP A 98 -4.18 3.75 -6.10
N ILE A 99 -4.64 5.00 -6.27
CA ILE A 99 -3.92 6.18 -5.75
C ILE A 99 -4.29 6.39 -4.29
N LEU A 100 -3.29 6.56 -3.44
CA LEU A 100 -3.47 6.82 -2.03
C LEU A 100 -3.66 8.33 -1.79
N LEU A 101 -4.88 8.74 -1.48
CA LEU A 101 -5.31 10.10 -1.16
C LEU A 101 -5.92 10.11 0.25
N ASN A 102 -5.15 9.64 1.23
CA ASN A 102 -5.64 9.31 2.56
C ASN A 102 -5.34 10.38 3.63
N ASN A 103 -5.20 11.65 3.23
CA ASN A 103 -5.11 12.75 4.18
C ASN A 103 -6.47 12.94 4.89
N PRO A 104 -6.57 12.71 6.20
CA PRO A 104 -7.83 12.83 6.93
C PRO A 104 -8.23 14.28 7.21
N LEU A 105 -7.31 15.23 7.06
CA LEU A 105 -7.49 16.65 7.39
C LEU A 105 -7.96 17.49 6.20
N ILE A 106 -8.46 16.85 5.15
CA ILE A 106 -8.96 17.57 3.96
C ILE A 106 -10.27 18.27 4.30
N GLU A 107 -10.28 19.60 4.10
CA GLU A 107 -11.42 20.48 4.20
C GLU A 107 -11.91 20.90 2.79
N LYS A 108 -13.05 21.59 2.73
CA LYS A 108 -13.65 21.98 1.44
C LYS A 108 -12.76 22.87 0.60
N GLU A 109 -12.00 23.79 1.22
CA GLU A 109 -11.05 24.67 0.55
C GLU A 109 -9.88 23.96 -0.10
N HIS A 110 -9.61 22.72 0.27
CA HIS A 110 -8.54 21.90 -0.30
C HIS A 110 -8.97 21.14 -1.57
N LEU A 111 -10.28 21.12 -1.90
CA LEU A 111 -10.81 20.28 -2.99
C LEU A 111 -10.49 20.82 -4.39
N ASP A 112 -10.18 22.10 -4.52
CA ASP A 112 -9.88 22.74 -5.82
C ASP A 112 -8.40 22.66 -6.23
N ASP A 113 -7.58 21.92 -5.47
CA ASP A 113 -6.16 21.74 -5.80
C ASP A 113 -5.98 21.07 -7.17
N LEU A 114 -5.24 21.76 -8.06
CA LEU A 114 -5.09 21.34 -9.46
C LEU A 114 -4.30 20.03 -9.62
N ALA A 115 -3.24 19.84 -8.83
CA ALA A 115 -2.40 18.65 -8.94
C ALA A 115 -3.12 17.41 -8.39
N CYS A 116 -3.83 17.56 -7.27
CA CYS A 116 -4.65 16.50 -6.71
C CYS A 116 -5.78 16.08 -7.67
N ASN A 117 -6.46 17.06 -8.28
CA ASN A 117 -7.49 16.79 -9.28
C ASN A 117 -6.92 16.14 -10.54
N TYR A 118 -5.72 16.55 -10.97
CA TYR A 118 -5.05 15.92 -12.10
C TYR A 118 -4.77 14.43 -11.86
N LEU A 119 -4.37 14.04 -10.64
CA LEU A 119 -4.20 12.62 -10.31
C LEU A 119 -5.50 11.82 -10.50
N LEU A 120 -6.65 12.41 -10.12
CA LEU A 120 -7.95 11.78 -10.36
C LEU A 120 -8.26 11.66 -11.87
N GLU A 121 -7.92 12.68 -12.66
CA GLU A 121 -8.08 12.64 -14.12
C GLU A 121 -7.21 11.55 -14.75
N VAL A 122 -5.97 11.40 -14.29
CA VAL A 122 -5.08 10.34 -14.80
C VAL A 122 -5.61 8.96 -14.47
N VAL A 123 -5.99 8.70 -13.21
CA VAL A 123 -6.45 7.35 -12.81
C VAL A 123 -7.76 6.96 -13.49
N THR A 124 -8.66 7.92 -13.73
CA THR A 124 -9.93 7.68 -14.45
C THR A 124 -9.75 7.61 -15.97
N GLY A 125 -8.79 8.36 -16.51
CA GLY A 125 -8.51 8.44 -17.94
C GLY A 125 -7.89 7.18 -18.54
N GLN A 126 -7.44 6.24 -17.73
CA GLN A 126 -6.79 4.99 -18.18
C GLN A 126 -7.75 3.95 -18.78
N ASN A 127 -9.05 4.24 -18.85
CA ASN A 127 -10.08 3.30 -19.33
C ASN A 127 -10.04 1.93 -18.63
N ASN A 128 -9.56 1.90 -17.38
CA ASN A 128 -9.59 0.72 -16.52
C ASN A 128 -10.61 0.94 -15.40
N PRO A 129 -11.80 0.32 -15.47
CA PRO A 129 -12.86 0.50 -14.46
C PRO A 129 -12.52 -0.08 -13.10
N ASN A 130 -11.41 -0.79 -13.00
CA ASN A 130 -10.95 -1.38 -11.75
C ASN A 130 -9.97 -0.49 -11.00
N ASN A 131 -9.42 0.54 -11.65
CA ASN A 131 -8.61 1.54 -10.94
C ASN A 131 -9.42 2.23 -9.85
N GLY A 132 -8.74 2.68 -8.81
CA GLY A 132 -9.41 3.27 -7.67
C GLY A 132 -8.56 4.29 -6.91
N VAL A 133 -9.11 4.70 -5.80
CA VAL A 133 -8.46 5.55 -4.81
C VAL A 133 -8.61 4.96 -3.41
N ILE A 134 -7.61 5.23 -2.58
CA ILE A 134 -7.63 4.87 -1.16
C ILE A 134 -7.74 6.16 -0.37
N VAL A 135 -8.82 6.33 0.42
CA VAL A 135 -9.19 7.58 1.08
C VAL A 135 -9.36 7.40 2.59
N ALA A 136 -9.25 8.51 3.35
CA ALA A 136 -9.59 8.55 4.78
C ALA A 136 -10.58 9.69 5.11
N SER A 137 -10.55 10.79 4.36
CA SER A 137 -11.47 11.92 4.52
C SER A 137 -12.82 11.64 3.87
N GLU A 138 -13.93 11.84 4.61
CA GLU A 138 -15.29 11.76 4.07
C GLU A 138 -15.59 12.91 3.10
N ILE A 139 -15.08 14.11 3.39
CA ILE A 139 -15.22 15.28 2.51
C ILE A 139 -14.61 15.00 1.15
N LEU A 140 -13.40 14.43 1.13
CA LEU A 140 -12.74 14.04 -0.12
C LEU A 140 -13.47 12.90 -0.82
N SER A 141 -13.91 11.89 -0.08
CA SER A 141 -14.68 10.76 -0.61
C SER A 141 -15.96 11.22 -1.31
N ASP A 142 -16.74 12.13 -0.70
CA ASP A 142 -17.96 12.67 -1.28
C ASP A 142 -17.67 13.52 -2.53
N TYR A 143 -16.60 14.30 -2.51
CA TYR A 143 -16.17 15.06 -3.67
C TYR A 143 -15.83 14.14 -4.85
N ILE A 144 -15.03 13.10 -4.60
CA ILE A 144 -14.63 12.13 -5.62
C ILE A 144 -15.86 11.40 -6.17
N ARG A 145 -16.75 10.91 -5.32
CA ARG A 145 -17.97 10.20 -5.72
C ARG A 145 -18.90 11.06 -6.57
N LYS A 146 -18.99 12.35 -6.26
CA LYS A 146 -19.79 13.30 -7.05
C LYS A 146 -19.19 13.54 -8.43
N LYS A 147 -17.86 13.64 -8.52
CA LYS A 147 -17.13 13.98 -9.77
C LYS A 147 -16.86 12.75 -10.65
N TYR A 148 -16.60 11.61 -10.02
CA TYR A 148 -16.26 10.33 -10.65
C TYR A 148 -17.02 9.17 -9.98
N PRO A 149 -18.32 9.01 -10.27
CA PRO A 149 -19.20 8.07 -9.55
C PRO A 149 -18.79 6.61 -9.71
N ASP A 150 -18.12 6.25 -10.80
CA ASP A 150 -17.69 4.88 -11.10
C ASP A 150 -16.29 4.56 -10.56
N LEU A 151 -15.55 5.57 -10.03
CA LEU A 151 -14.21 5.35 -9.48
C LEU A 151 -14.30 4.63 -8.14
N LYS A 152 -13.68 3.46 -8.04
CA LYS A 152 -13.66 2.65 -6.82
C LYS A 152 -12.99 3.39 -5.66
N GLN A 153 -13.58 3.29 -4.49
CA GLN A 153 -13.05 3.89 -3.27
C GLN A 153 -12.84 2.85 -2.19
N THR A 154 -11.61 2.71 -1.77
CA THR A 154 -11.23 1.92 -0.59
C THR A 154 -11.00 2.87 0.59
N VAL A 155 -11.60 2.60 1.74
CA VAL A 155 -11.29 3.36 2.96
C VAL A 155 -10.06 2.79 3.66
N ASP A 156 -9.14 3.69 4.07
CA ASP A 156 -7.84 3.34 4.66
C ASP A 156 -7.93 3.13 6.19
N ILE A 157 -6.94 2.44 6.74
CA ILE A 157 -6.75 2.23 8.18
C ILE A 157 -6.64 3.55 8.97
N VAL A 158 -6.19 4.62 8.34
CA VAL A 158 -6.11 5.96 8.94
C VAL A 158 -7.46 6.40 9.49
N LYS A 159 -8.55 6.18 8.73
CA LYS A 159 -9.89 6.52 9.21
C LYS A 159 -10.27 5.66 10.42
N ALA A 160 -10.00 4.37 10.40
CA ALA A 160 -10.33 3.47 11.50
C ALA A 160 -9.55 3.84 12.79
N GLU A 161 -8.30 4.25 12.67
CA GLU A 161 -7.51 4.71 13.82
C GLU A 161 -8.01 6.05 14.38
N LEU A 162 -8.42 6.98 13.52
CA LEU A 162 -8.88 8.31 13.98
C LEU A 162 -10.30 8.30 14.53
N ASP A 163 -11.19 7.45 14.01
CA ASP A 163 -12.54 7.30 14.52
C ASP A 163 -12.58 6.50 15.84
N TYR A 164 -11.67 5.54 16.00
CA TYR A 164 -11.52 4.68 17.18
C TYR A 164 -10.04 4.53 17.54
N PRO A 165 -9.43 5.55 18.15
CA PRO A 165 -8.02 5.53 18.49
C PRO A 165 -7.64 4.36 19.40
N THR A 166 -6.57 3.69 19.09
CA THR A 166 -6.03 2.59 19.91
C THR A 166 -5.68 3.06 21.33
N SER A 167 -5.23 4.32 21.46
CA SER A 167 -4.97 4.99 22.74
C SER A 167 -6.17 5.08 23.67
N GLU A 168 -7.39 5.21 23.12
CA GLU A 168 -8.62 5.39 23.90
C GLU A 168 -9.40 4.09 24.09
N HIS A 169 -9.42 3.23 23.06
CA HIS A 169 -10.27 2.04 23.01
C HIS A 169 -9.53 0.74 23.28
N GLY A 170 -8.20 0.74 23.15
CA GLY A 170 -7.36 -0.44 23.29
C GLY A 170 -7.27 -1.31 22.05
N LEU A 171 -6.40 -2.29 22.12
CA LEU A 171 -6.05 -3.20 21.04
C LEU A 171 -7.26 -4.05 20.59
N GLY A 172 -7.55 -4.05 19.28
CA GLY A 172 -8.54 -4.92 18.67
C GLY A 172 -9.97 -4.71 19.17
N LYS A 173 -10.33 -3.50 19.59
CA LYS A 173 -11.62 -3.17 20.22
C LYS A 173 -12.57 -2.37 19.36
N ARG A 174 -12.25 -2.19 18.06
CA ARG A 174 -13.19 -1.52 17.14
C ARG A 174 -14.43 -2.38 16.97
N PRO A 175 -15.66 -1.77 17.07
CA PRO A 175 -16.90 -2.53 16.92
C PRO A 175 -17.05 -3.09 15.50
N VAL A 176 -17.61 -4.26 15.36
CA VAL A 176 -17.92 -4.85 14.05
C VAL A 176 -18.89 -3.99 13.25
N GLU A 177 -19.84 -3.36 13.92
CA GLU A 177 -20.82 -2.44 13.33
C GLU A 177 -20.15 -1.26 12.63
N TYR A 178 -19.04 -0.77 13.17
CA TYR A 178 -18.25 0.28 12.54
C TYR A 178 -17.77 -0.14 11.14
N TYR A 179 -17.20 -1.32 11.02
CA TYR A 179 -16.76 -1.86 9.74
C TYR A 179 -17.91 -2.12 8.77
N LYS A 180 -19.05 -2.63 9.28
CA LYS A 180 -20.26 -2.82 8.49
C LYS A 180 -20.85 -1.50 7.98
N GLU A 181 -20.79 -0.42 8.75
CA GLU A 181 -21.22 0.91 8.27
C GLU A 181 -20.27 1.45 7.18
N LEU A 182 -18.97 1.30 7.35
CA LEU A 182 -18.01 1.67 6.30
C LEU A 182 -18.25 0.87 5.01
N SER A 183 -18.55 -0.42 5.08
CA SER A 183 -18.78 -1.27 3.90
C SER A 183 -20.02 -0.89 3.10
N LYS A 184 -20.99 -0.17 3.69
CA LYS A 184 -22.14 0.39 2.98
C LYS A 184 -21.75 1.61 2.12
N ARG A 185 -20.72 2.33 2.55
CA ARG A 185 -20.29 3.58 1.93
C ARG A 185 -19.16 3.38 0.92
N TYR A 186 -18.25 2.48 1.19
CA TYR A 186 -17.05 2.24 0.39
C TYR A 186 -17.11 0.91 -0.35
N ASP A 187 -16.41 0.82 -1.47
CA ASP A 187 -16.33 -0.42 -2.24
C ASP A 187 -15.54 -1.47 -1.47
N ARG A 188 -14.48 -1.04 -0.76
CA ARG A 188 -13.66 -1.87 0.13
C ARG A 188 -13.27 -1.12 1.39
N VAL A 189 -13.04 -1.88 2.45
CA VAL A 189 -12.65 -1.38 3.79
C VAL A 189 -11.37 -2.11 4.21
N VAL A 190 -10.28 -1.37 4.46
CA VAL A 190 -9.10 -1.98 5.04
C VAL A 190 -9.31 -2.18 6.53
N VAL A 191 -9.28 -3.43 6.98
CA VAL A 191 -9.36 -3.78 8.39
C VAL A 191 -8.12 -3.25 9.10
N HIS A 192 -8.31 -2.62 10.26
CA HIS A 192 -7.18 -2.09 11.01
C HIS A 192 -6.24 -3.23 11.46
N PRO A 193 -4.92 -3.10 11.34
CA PRO A 193 -3.99 -4.20 11.60
C PRO A 193 -4.09 -4.80 13.00
N ASP A 194 -4.40 -3.99 14.02
CA ASP A 194 -4.60 -4.47 15.38
C ASP A 194 -5.83 -5.38 15.52
N ASP A 195 -6.83 -5.21 14.64
CA ASP A 195 -8.07 -5.99 14.65
C ASP A 195 -7.91 -7.33 13.91
N ASN A 196 -6.83 -7.51 13.15
CA ASN A 196 -6.51 -8.80 12.52
C ASN A 196 -6.31 -9.94 13.54
N PHE A 197 -6.11 -9.62 14.79
CA PHE A 197 -5.93 -10.58 15.90
C PHE A 197 -7.23 -10.81 16.70
N ASN A 198 -8.32 -10.13 16.35
CA ASN A 198 -9.63 -10.33 16.94
C ASN A 198 -10.46 -11.32 16.11
N LYS A 199 -10.42 -12.60 16.49
CA LYS A 199 -11.09 -13.67 15.75
C LYS A 199 -12.61 -13.51 15.68
N ASP A 200 -13.23 -13.08 16.77
CA ASP A 200 -14.69 -12.90 16.82
C ASP A 200 -15.13 -11.80 15.82
N LEU A 201 -14.38 -10.71 15.76
CA LEU A 201 -14.62 -9.64 14.78
C LEU A 201 -14.43 -10.17 13.34
N LEU A 202 -13.34 -10.88 13.07
CA LEU A 202 -13.09 -11.41 11.73
C LEU A 202 -14.14 -12.43 11.30
N GLU A 203 -14.61 -13.30 12.20
CA GLU A 203 -15.68 -14.26 11.92
C GLU A 203 -16.96 -13.55 11.51
N GLU A 204 -17.33 -12.46 12.18
CA GLU A 204 -18.51 -11.66 11.80
C GLU A 204 -18.31 -10.92 10.47
N LEU A 205 -17.13 -10.36 10.19
CA LEU A 205 -16.81 -9.71 8.92
C LEU A 205 -16.75 -10.69 7.76
N SER A 206 -16.42 -11.95 8.02
CA SER A 206 -16.30 -12.98 6.99
C SER A 206 -17.61 -13.28 6.25
N THR A 207 -18.76 -12.85 6.80
CA THR A 207 -20.07 -12.96 6.13
C THR A 207 -20.18 -12.11 4.86
N ASP A 208 -19.35 -11.07 4.71
CA ASP A 208 -19.25 -10.22 3.52
C ASP A 208 -17.78 -9.96 3.19
N GLN A 209 -16.98 -11.03 3.17
CA GLN A 209 -15.52 -11.00 3.08
C GLN A 209 -14.96 -10.23 1.86
N ASP A 210 -15.73 -10.12 0.77
CA ASP A 210 -15.32 -9.40 -0.44
C ASP A 210 -15.24 -7.88 -0.24
N LYS A 211 -15.82 -7.37 0.85
CA LYS A 211 -15.75 -5.96 1.25
C LYS A 211 -14.47 -5.62 2.00
N TYR A 212 -13.81 -6.59 2.62
CA TYR A 212 -12.73 -6.32 3.56
C TYR A 212 -11.37 -6.69 3.01
N VAL A 213 -10.40 -5.80 3.25
CA VAL A 213 -8.99 -5.97 2.86
C VAL A 213 -8.17 -6.13 4.13
N ILE A 214 -7.40 -7.19 4.20
CA ILE A 214 -6.50 -7.49 5.32
C ILE A 214 -5.09 -6.98 5.03
N LEU A 215 -4.61 -6.03 5.85
CA LEU A 215 -3.23 -5.55 5.79
C LEU A 215 -2.33 -6.48 6.59
N VAL A 216 -1.42 -7.20 5.92
CA VAL A 216 -0.74 -8.37 6.52
C VAL A 216 0.60 -8.07 7.18
N ASN A 217 1.25 -6.94 6.87
CA ASN A 217 2.62 -6.64 7.32
C ASN A 217 2.82 -5.17 7.70
N GLU A 218 1.91 -4.58 8.48
CA GLU A 218 2.10 -3.22 8.95
C GLU A 218 3.40 -3.09 9.76
N SER A 219 4.19 -2.06 9.47
CA SER A 219 5.48 -1.83 10.14
C SER A 219 5.36 -1.29 11.56
N CYS A 220 4.18 -0.81 11.93
CA CYS A 220 3.92 -0.30 13.28
C CYS A 220 3.78 -1.44 14.29
N THR A 221 4.11 -1.15 15.54
CA THR A 221 3.93 -2.07 16.68
C THR A 221 2.43 -2.31 16.91
N ILE A 222 2.06 -3.53 17.29
CA ILE A 222 0.71 -3.87 17.75
C ILE A 222 0.35 -2.97 18.94
N GLY A 223 -0.86 -2.39 18.92
CA GLY A 223 -1.35 -1.56 20.02
C GLY A 223 -0.60 -0.24 20.20
N CYS A 224 -0.05 0.35 19.13
CA CYS A 224 0.67 1.62 19.23
C CYS A 224 -0.30 2.76 19.60
N GLU A 225 -0.18 3.27 20.84
CA GLU A 225 -1.01 4.35 21.37
C GLU A 225 -0.72 5.74 20.75
N ALA A 226 0.36 5.87 19.98
CA ALA A 226 0.71 7.13 19.30
C ALA A 226 0.37 7.11 17.80
N ARG A 227 -0.40 6.13 17.32
CA ARG A 227 -0.62 5.94 15.88
C ARG A 227 -1.51 7.02 15.30
N ASP A 228 -2.55 7.42 16.02
CA ASP A 228 -3.44 8.52 15.66
C ASP A 228 -2.68 9.84 15.51
N LEU A 229 -1.86 10.20 16.50
CA LEU A 229 -0.99 11.38 16.47
C LEU A 229 -0.03 11.35 15.27
N HIS A 230 0.55 10.18 14.99
CA HIS A 230 1.42 10.01 13.85
C HIS A 230 0.70 10.27 12.51
N TYR A 231 -0.51 9.75 12.33
CA TYR A 231 -1.27 10.00 11.11
C TYR A 231 -1.63 11.47 10.95
N ILE A 232 -2.02 12.14 12.03
CA ILE A 232 -2.30 13.58 12.04
C ILE A 232 -1.05 14.39 11.68
N ASP A 233 0.13 14.05 12.22
CA ASP A 233 1.37 14.77 11.93
C ASP A 233 1.79 14.62 10.46
N VAL A 234 1.69 13.41 9.90
CA VAL A 234 1.95 13.17 8.48
C VAL A 234 0.98 13.97 7.61
N ALA A 235 -0.31 13.98 7.96
CA ALA A 235 -1.32 14.72 7.23
C ALA A 235 -1.07 16.23 7.24
N ARG A 236 -0.76 16.80 8.42
CA ARG A 236 -0.37 18.21 8.59
C ARG A 236 0.87 18.57 7.79
N TYR A 237 1.84 17.64 7.75
CA TYR A 237 3.04 17.86 6.96
C TYR A 237 2.69 18.11 5.49
N TYR A 238 1.84 17.29 4.88
CA TYR A 238 1.43 17.49 3.49
C TYR A 238 0.65 18.78 3.28
N LEU A 239 -0.28 19.14 4.17
CA LEU A 239 -1.02 20.39 4.09
C LEU A 239 -0.11 21.62 4.21
N ASN A 240 0.79 21.64 5.19
CA ASN A 240 1.61 22.81 5.51
C ASN A 240 2.74 23.04 4.50
N ASN A 241 3.22 22.00 3.85
CA ASN A 241 4.33 22.09 2.90
C ASN A 241 3.89 22.08 1.43
N TRP A 242 2.60 21.96 1.18
CA TRP A 242 2.05 22.01 -0.16
C TRP A 242 1.97 23.47 -0.64
N LYS A 243 2.69 23.79 -1.75
CA LYS A 243 2.71 25.15 -2.33
C LYS A 243 1.79 25.30 -3.54
N GLY A 244 1.06 24.25 -3.91
CA GLY A 244 0.18 24.24 -5.08
C GLY A 244 0.93 24.11 -6.42
N GLY A 245 0.19 23.71 -7.46
CA GLY A 245 0.69 23.61 -8.82
C GLY A 245 1.36 22.28 -9.16
N PHE A 246 1.79 22.16 -10.43
CA PHE A 246 2.47 20.95 -10.94
C PHE A 246 3.99 20.91 -10.63
N HIS A 247 4.47 21.73 -9.75
CA HIS A 247 5.85 21.69 -9.28
C HIS A 247 6.00 20.55 -8.26
N PHE A 248 5.99 19.35 -8.78
CA PHE A 248 6.30 18.14 -8.05
C PHE A 248 7.80 18.17 -7.73
N GLY A 249 8.19 18.53 -6.55
CA GLY A 249 9.59 18.47 -6.15
C GLY A 249 10.09 19.60 -5.26
N ASP A 250 9.39 20.72 -5.20
CA ASP A 250 9.73 21.83 -4.28
C ASP A 250 9.19 21.58 -2.85
N PHE A 251 9.32 20.35 -2.37
CA PHE A 251 9.33 20.15 -0.93
C PHE A 251 10.67 20.71 -0.43
N GLU A 252 10.71 22.01 -0.13
CA GLU A 252 11.81 22.56 0.64
C GLU A 252 12.03 21.70 1.88
N SER A 253 13.28 21.58 2.24
CA SER A 253 13.80 20.75 3.32
C SER A 253 12.76 20.57 4.44
N ILE A 254 12.30 19.36 4.59
CA ILE A 254 11.40 18.94 5.67
C ILE A 254 11.91 19.57 6.95
N ASP A 255 11.11 20.44 7.58
CA ASP A 255 11.44 20.96 8.90
C ASP A 255 11.74 19.77 9.79
N SER A 256 12.93 19.77 10.39
CA SER A 256 13.42 18.68 11.23
C SER A 256 12.45 18.33 12.38
N LYS A 257 11.51 19.21 12.71
CA LYS A 257 10.46 18.99 13.68
C LYS A 257 9.42 17.95 13.22
N TYR A 258 9.10 17.91 11.91
CA TYR A 258 8.16 16.98 11.30
C TYR A 258 8.86 15.93 10.44
N ASN A 259 10.19 16.08 10.35
CA ASN A 259 11.03 15.07 9.77
C ASN A 259 10.94 13.87 10.69
N THR A 260 9.96 13.00 10.46
CA THR A 260 10.12 11.63 10.87
C THR A 260 11.11 11.01 9.88
N PRO A 261 12.42 11.33 10.03
CA PRO A 261 13.39 10.65 9.23
C PRO A 261 13.31 9.23 9.71
N TYR A 262 13.30 8.38 8.80
CA TYR A 262 13.65 7.01 8.90
C TYR A 262 14.50 6.76 10.15
N GLY A 263 13.93 6.23 11.20
CA GLY A 263 14.67 5.80 12.35
C GLY A 263 14.12 6.12 13.74
N ILE A 264 13.24 7.09 13.89
CA ILE A 264 12.64 7.37 15.21
C ILE A 264 11.14 7.16 15.13
N CYS A 265 10.65 6.09 15.79
CA CYS A 265 9.23 5.87 15.95
C CYS A 265 8.60 7.10 16.63
N PRO A 266 7.49 7.65 16.11
CA PRO A 266 6.78 8.76 16.76
C PRO A 266 6.41 8.48 18.21
N ALA A 267 6.09 7.24 18.55
CA ALA A 267 5.85 6.84 19.93
C ALA A 267 7.06 7.15 20.84
N GLN A 268 8.28 7.01 20.35
CA GLN A 268 9.49 7.40 21.12
C GLN A 268 9.61 8.91 21.29
N ARG A 269 9.03 9.70 20.37
CA ARG A 269 9.08 11.15 20.41
C ARG A 269 8.00 11.76 21.29
N TYR A 270 6.77 11.27 21.20
CA TYR A 270 5.64 11.80 21.93
C TYR A 270 5.54 11.24 23.35
N PHE A 271 5.97 10.01 23.53
CA PHE A 271 5.93 9.29 24.79
C PHE A 271 7.28 8.61 25.10
N PRO A 272 8.34 9.42 25.35
CA PRO A 272 9.68 8.86 25.57
C PRO A 272 9.72 7.88 26.75
N GLU A 273 8.84 8.02 27.75
CA GLU A 273 8.73 7.13 28.90
C GLU A 273 7.85 5.90 28.59
N THR A 274 6.78 6.06 27.81
CA THR A 274 5.90 4.96 27.37
C THR A 274 6.48 4.16 26.22
N SER A 275 7.43 4.72 25.46
CA SER A 275 8.15 3.95 24.44
C SER A 275 8.88 2.74 25.00
N VAL A 276 9.18 2.77 26.30
CA VAL A 276 9.66 1.61 27.06
C VAL A 276 8.52 0.63 27.36
N GLU A 277 7.29 1.10 27.51
CA GLU A 277 6.09 0.27 27.76
C GLU A 277 5.47 -0.28 26.48
N VAL A 278 5.45 0.48 25.40
CA VAL A 278 5.11 -0.03 24.05
C VAL A 278 6.09 -1.17 23.66
N LYS A 279 7.34 -1.13 24.10
CA LYS A 279 8.27 -2.27 24.02
C LYS A 279 7.90 -3.45 24.93
N LYS A 280 7.07 -3.23 25.97
CA LYS A 280 6.58 -4.31 26.84
C LYS A 280 5.43 -5.12 26.26
N THR A 281 4.79 -4.66 25.16
CA THR A 281 3.94 -5.49 24.31
C THR A 281 4.82 -6.34 23.39
N ASP A 282 5.75 -7.15 23.94
CA ASP A 282 6.73 -8.03 23.26
C ASP A 282 7.44 -7.42 22.01
N GLY A 283 7.20 -6.14 21.64
CA GLY A 283 7.79 -5.47 20.48
C GLY A 283 7.40 -6.09 19.12
N ARG A 284 6.37 -6.92 19.09
CA ARG A 284 5.89 -7.56 17.87
C ARG A 284 5.33 -6.51 16.93
N GLN A 285 5.81 -6.51 15.70
CA GLN A 285 5.22 -5.74 14.62
C GLN A 285 3.87 -6.35 14.22
N ASN A 286 3.00 -5.54 13.66
CA ASN A 286 1.72 -5.97 13.08
C ASN A 286 1.93 -6.78 11.80
N GLN A 287 2.66 -7.89 11.91
CA GLN A 287 2.92 -8.80 10.82
C GLN A 287 2.26 -10.14 11.10
N LEU A 288 1.39 -10.58 10.21
CA LEU A 288 0.80 -11.91 10.27
C LEU A 288 1.86 -12.97 9.97
N SER A 289 1.90 -14.02 10.77
CA SER A 289 2.62 -15.24 10.41
C SER A 289 1.89 -15.96 9.25
N GLN A 290 2.54 -16.95 8.66
CA GLN A 290 1.91 -17.76 7.61
C GLN A 290 0.70 -18.54 8.15
N GLU A 291 0.76 -18.97 9.41
CA GLU A 291 -0.34 -19.64 10.10
C GLU A 291 -1.53 -18.72 10.32
N GLU A 292 -1.29 -17.51 10.84
CA GLU A 292 -2.32 -16.50 11.04
C GLU A 292 -2.95 -16.05 9.73
N LEU A 293 -2.14 -15.85 8.68
CA LEU A 293 -2.64 -15.55 7.34
C LEU A 293 -3.52 -16.66 6.81
N LYS A 294 -3.11 -17.93 7.05
CA LYS A 294 -3.91 -19.08 6.64
C LYS A 294 -5.23 -19.17 7.38
N GLU A 295 -5.26 -18.91 8.68
CA GLU A 295 -6.51 -18.89 9.46
C GLU A 295 -7.48 -17.83 8.87
N ILE A 296 -7.01 -16.62 8.57
CA ILE A 296 -7.81 -15.55 7.98
C ILE A 296 -8.30 -15.95 6.57
N TYR A 297 -7.44 -16.57 5.78
CA TYR A 297 -7.83 -17.11 4.47
C TYR A 297 -8.93 -18.19 4.59
N ASP A 298 -8.80 -19.09 5.55
CA ASP A 298 -9.76 -20.17 5.78
C ASP A 298 -11.13 -19.65 6.28
N MET A 299 -11.17 -18.47 6.95
CA MET A 299 -12.40 -17.73 7.27
C MET A 299 -13.10 -17.15 6.01
N GLY A 300 -12.47 -17.13 4.85
CA GLY A 300 -13.04 -16.69 3.58
C GLY A 300 -12.47 -15.42 3.00
N PHE A 301 -11.61 -14.68 3.70
CA PHE A 301 -11.01 -13.47 3.16
C PHE A 301 -10.11 -13.74 1.95
N ARG A 302 -10.19 -12.85 0.94
CA ARG A 302 -9.50 -13.02 -0.35
C ARG A 302 -8.71 -11.78 -0.77
N HIS A 303 -8.90 -10.65 -0.11
CA HIS A 303 -8.22 -9.40 -0.43
C HIS A 303 -7.16 -9.10 0.61
N PHE A 304 -5.89 -9.22 0.21
CA PHE A 304 -4.74 -8.97 1.07
C PHE A 304 -3.93 -7.79 0.55
N LYS A 305 -3.39 -7.01 1.49
CA LYS A 305 -2.60 -5.81 1.21
C LYS A 305 -1.25 -5.91 1.90
N LEU A 306 -0.18 -5.59 1.18
CA LEU A 306 1.14 -5.40 1.77
C LEU A 306 1.40 -3.92 2.06
N HIS A 307 2.05 -3.64 3.16
CA HIS A 307 2.74 -2.38 3.46
C HIS A 307 4.18 -2.44 2.94
N GLY A 308 4.85 -1.28 2.77
CA GLY A 308 6.27 -1.27 2.43
C GLY A 308 6.73 -0.17 1.46
N ARG A 309 5.93 0.89 1.28
CA ARG A 309 6.29 2.03 0.40
C ARG A 309 7.59 2.72 0.82
N ASP A 310 7.95 2.65 2.08
CA ASP A 310 9.15 3.21 2.71
C ASP A 310 10.30 2.21 2.83
N LEU A 311 10.10 0.97 2.44
CA LEU A 311 11.14 -0.05 2.41
C LEU A 311 12.09 0.14 1.24
N THR A 312 13.24 -0.48 1.30
CA THR A 312 14.10 -0.64 0.11
C THR A 312 13.43 -1.62 -0.87
N SER A 313 13.70 -1.48 -2.17
CA SER A 313 13.17 -2.41 -3.17
C SER A 313 13.52 -3.87 -2.87
N VAL A 314 14.72 -4.12 -2.34
CA VAL A 314 15.16 -5.48 -1.97
C VAL A 314 14.30 -6.05 -0.84
N THR A 315 14.08 -5.28 0.22
CA THR A 315 13.25 -5.70 1.37
C THR A 315 11.81 -5.95 0.94
N LEU A 316 11.25 -5.03 0.14
CA LEU A 316 9.89 -5.18 -0.36
C LEU A 316 9.73 -6.40 -1.27
N MET A 317 10.68 -6.63 -2.19
CA MET A 317 10.64 -7.81 -3.07
C MET A 317 10.79 -9.12 -2.27
N TYR A 318 11.55 -9.10 -1.18
CA TYR A 318 11.61 -10.23 -0.25
C TYR A 318 10.25 -10.49 0.41
N ASP A 319 9.57 -9.45 0.92
CA ASP A 319 8.24 -9.59 1.53
C ASP A 319 7.21 -10.09 0.51
N ILE A 320 7.19 -9.53 -0.70
CA ILE A 320 6.33 -10.01 -1.79
C ILE A 320 6.59 -11.50 -2.07
N THR A 321 7.86 -11.88 -2.19
CA THR A 321 8.24 -13.27 -2.43
C THR A 321 7.74 -14.19 -1.31
N ARG A 322 7.92 -13.77 -0.06
CA ARG A 322 7.54 -14.54 1.13
C ARG A 322 6.03 -14.76 1.24
N TYR A 323 5.21 -13.76 0.92
CA TYR A 323 3.75 -13.85 1.05
C TYR A 323 3.06 -14.43 -0.18
N LEU A 324 3.58 -14.18 -1.38
CA LEU A 324 2.90 -14.52 -2.62
C LEU A 324 3.36 -15.84 -3.24
N LEU A 325 4.55 -16.35 -2.88
CA LEU A 325 5.06 -17.61 -3.41
C LEU A 325 4.81 -18.79 -2.43
N GLU A 326 4.68 -19.95 -2.99
CA GLU A 326 4.68 -21.21 -2.25
C GLU A 326 6.04 -21.45 -1.60
N SER A 327 6.05 -22.10 -0.45
CA SER A 327 7.24 -22.27 0.39
C SER A 327 8.42 -22.91 -0.34
N ASP A 328 8.18 -23.85 -1.25
CA ASP A 328 9.19 -24.52 -2.06
C ASP A 328 9.81 -23.62 -3.13
N LYS A 329 9.15 -22.51 -3.48
CA LYS A 329 9.60 -21.54 -4.49
C LYS A 329 10.29 -20.31 -3.89
N ILE A 330 10.13 -20.07 -2.59
CA ILE A 330 10.69 -18.88 -1.91
C ILE A 330 12.21 -18.88 -2.00
N PHE A 331 12.87 -19.95 -1.53
CA PHE A 331 14.33 -20.00 -1.53
C PHE A 331 14.93 -19.98 -2.94
N PRO A 332 14.46 -20.77 -3.92
CA PRO A 332 14.95 -20.67 -5.30
C PRO A 332 14.80 -19.26 -5.89
N MET A 333 13.72 -18.54 -5.55
CA MET A 333 13.49 -17.19 -6.06
C MET A 333 14.46 -16.18 -5.43
N ILE A 334 14.65 -16.22 -4.11
CA ILE A 334 15.60 -15.37 -3.40
C ILE A 334 17.02 -15.61 -3.92
N TYR A 335 17.41 -16.87 -4.10
CA TYR A 335 18.70 -17.23 -4.67
C TYR A 335 18.87 -16.66 -6.09
N LYS A 336 17.85 -16.78 -6.93
CA LYS A 336 17.86 -16.21 -8.29
C LYS A 336 17.99 -14.68 -8.26
N MET A 337 17.21 -13.99 -7.42
CA MET A 337 17.30 -12.54 -7.25
C MET A 337 18.72 -12.11 -6.84
N PHE A 338 19.35 -12.85 -5.92
CA PHE A 338 20.73 -12.60 -5.49
C PHE A 338 21.71 -12.81 -6.64
N MET A 339 21.63 -13.94 -7.33
CA MET A 339 22.56 -14.29 -8.42
C MET A 339 22.46 -13.36 -9.65
N GLU A 340 21.27 -12.83 -9.93
CA GLU A 340 21.04 -11.88 -11.02
C GLU A 340 21.27 -10.42 -10.59
N SER A 341 21.55 -10.17 -9.32
CA SER A 341 21.80 -8.82 -8.83
C SER A 341 23.07 -8.21 -9.47
N PRO A 342 23.09 -6.89 -9.71
CA PRO A 342 24.28 -6.21 -10.23
C PRO A 342 25.54 -6.42 -9.37
N PHE A 343 25.39 -6.65 -8.07
CA PHE A 343 26.49 -6.92 -7.15
C PHE A 343 27.21 -8.24 -7.47
N VAL A 344 26.48 -9.27 -7.85
CA VAL A 344 27.04 -10.59 -8.16
C VAL A 344 27.48 -10.66 -9.63
N THR A 345 26.70 -10.08 -10.54
CA THR A 345 26.99 -10.14 -11.98
C THR A 345 28.08 -9.16 -12.41
N GLY A 346 28.52 -8.25 -11.54
CA GLY A 346 29.50 -7.21 -11.88
C GLY A 346 29.02 -6.21 -12.94
N LYS A 347 27.77 -6.31 -13.34
CA LYS A 347 27.13 -5.40 -14.30
C LYS A 347 26.63 -4.14 -13.59
N PHE A 348 27.52 -3.42 -12.91
CA PHE A 348 27.25 -2.02 -12.62
C PHE A 348 27.19 -1.29 -13.96
N GLY A 349 25.98 -0.94 -14.35
CA GLY A 349 25.77 -0.21 -15.58
C GLY A 349 26.65 1.04 -15.59
N LYS A 350 27.45 1.21 -16.63
CA LYS A 350 28.26 2.39 -16.90
C LYS A 350 27.41 3.68 -17.11
N GLY A 351 26.14 3.66 -16.71
CA GLY A 351 25.12 4.68 -17.04
C GLY A 351 24.75 5.65 -15.94
N ILE A 352 25.13 5.44 -14.67
CA ILE A 352 24.62 6.29 -13.57
C ILE A 352 25.65 7.37 -13.13
N TYR A 353 26.87 7.35 -13.61
CA TYR A 353 27.94 8.29 -13.19
C TYR A 353 28.43 9.27 -14.28
N ASN A 354 27.74 9.38 -15.41
CA ASN A 354 28.07 10.35 -16.46
C ASN A 354 26.84 11.16 -16.85
N GLN A 355 26.27 11.91 -15.93
CA GLN A 355 25.53 13.15 -16.21
C GLN A 355 25.69 14.10 -15.03
#